data_d9319bd9f0c693f6a6cb450f9d0c776c
#
_entry.id   d9319bd9f0c693f6a6cb450f9d0c776c
#
_cell.length_a   1.000
_cell.length_b   1.000
_cell.length_c   1.000
_cell.angle_alpha   90.00
_cell.angle_beta   90.00
_cell.angle_gamma   90.00
#
_symmetry.space_group_name_H-M   'P 1'
#
loop_
_entity.id
_entity.type
_entity.pdbx_description
1 polymer ?
#
loop_
_entity_poly.entity_id
_entity_poly.type
_entity_poly.pdbx_seq_one_letter_code
_entity_poly.pdbx_strand_id
1 'polypeptide(L)'
;MVVSQDEIASRVGDQVMRDGGNAIDAAVATAFALAVTYPTAGNIGGGGFLVYRPAEGDPVAYDFRETAPGGSSPTMFMTSGEYDRVLHHNSHRAVGVPGTVAGLHLAWSEHGSLSWQRLVEPAVTLAREGFILSDPLARSLAGVLPRMADHPASVAQFSRHGEPYQAGETFRQPDLARTLVRIAEQGPAGFYEGETAELIEREMAAHGGLITRQDLAAYRAVRRTPIAGTYRGYDIISMPPISSGGTALIQMLNILEGYDLAASGSGSAATTHLIIEAMRRAYAARAQYLGDPAFNQTMPIDRLTSKAHAADLRGTINLERASVSSPDSFVWPREGNETTHLSVVDGVRNAVSMTYTLEQGYGSKITVPGAGFLLNNEMGDFNAAPGMTTETGLIGTGPNLAEPGKRMLSSMAPAIVARDGRLVMTTGSPGGRTIINTVLLTILNVVDFGMNIQEAVDAPRLHHQWLPDQTRYERWGLSPDTLALLVQKGHTMVETRVQGAVSAIYYDADDDVLEAAEDRRRTSAAVGH
;
A
#
# COMPACT_ATOMS: atom_id res chain seq x y z
N MET A 1 16.50 12.08 5.04
CA MET A 1 16.62 10.81 4.29
C MET A 1 15.29 10.41 3.67
N VAL A 2 15.29 9.92 2.45
CA VAL A 2 14.11 9.46 1.70
C VAL A 2 14.37 8.09 1.11
N VAL A 3 13.44 7.16 1.26
CA VAL A 3 13.47 5.84 0.61
C VAL A 3 12.19 5.65 -0.19
N SER A 4 12.30 5.37 -1.47
CA SER A 4 11.16 5.07 -2.34
C SER A 4 11.50 4.04 -3.42
N GLN A 5 10.54 3.70 -4.25
CA GLN A 5 10.69 2.72 -5.34
C GLN A 5 11.44 3.27 -6.58
N ASP A 6 11.84 4.55 -6.58
CA ASP A 6 12.53 5.18 -7.70
C ASP A 6 13.55 6.21 -7.23
N GLU A 7 14.77 6.15 -7.77
CA GLU A 7 15.88 7.01 -7.37
C GLU A 7 15.62 8.48 -7.69
N ILE A 8 15.03 8.79 -8.85
CA ILE A 8 14.74 10.17 -9.25
C ILE A 8 13.78 10.80 -8.25
N ALA A 9 12.72 10.07 -7.87
CA ALA A 9 11.75 10.54 -6.90
C ALA A 9 12.36 10.69 -5.49
N SER A 10 13.21 9.75 -5.04
CA SER A 10 13.91 9.88 -3.76
C SER A 10 14.84 11.11 -3.73
N ARG A 11 15.54 11.39 -4.84
CA ARG A 11 16.37 12.60 -4.98
C ARG A 11 15.55 13.89 -4.95
N VAL A 12 14.34 13.90 -5.52
CA VAL A 12 13.42 15.05 -5.44
C VAL A 12 13.09 15.35 -3.98
N GLY A 13 12.72 14.34 -3.20
CA GLY A 13 12.41 14.50 -1.77
C GLY A 13 13.62 14.96 -0.95
N ASP A 14 14.80 14.39 -1.19
CA ASP A 14 16.04 14.81 -0.54
C ASP A 14 16.38 16.28 -0.86
N GLN A 15 16.23 16.68 -2.14
CA GLN A 15 16.46 18.07 -2.55
C GLN A 15 15.51 19.04 -1.85
N VAL A 16 14.23 18.66 -1.71
CA VAL A 16 13.24 19.47 -0.97
C VAL A 16 13.66 19.68 0.49
N MET A 17 14.21 18.66 1.15
CA MET A 17 14.74 18.81 2.52
C MET A 17 16.00 19.69 2.55
N ARG A 18 16.92 19.55 1.61
CA ARG A 18 18.10 20.45 1.47
C ARG A 18 17.70 21.90 1.28
N ASP A 19 16.58 22.12 0.61
CA ASP A 19 16.02 23.45 0.35
C ASP A 19 15.22 24.02 1.53
N GLY A 20 15.22 23.33 2.69
CA GLY A 20 14.58 23.76 3.93
C GLY A 20 13.16 23.23 4.15
N GLY A 21 12.70 22.28 3.34
CA GLY A 21 11.44 21.56 3.57
C GLY A 21 11.57 20.53 4.70
N ASN A 22 10.45 20.16 5.27
CA ASN A 22 10.34 19.13 6.29
C ASN A 22 9.97 17.75 5.69
N ALA A 23 9.73 16.74 6.55
CA ALA A 23 9.40 15.39 6.11
C ALA A 23 8.10 15.30 5.30
N ILE A 24 7.09 16.14 5.60
CA ILE A 24 5.83 16.20 4.83
C ILE A 24 6.08 16.81 3.45
N ASP A 25 6.83 17.91 3.37
CA ASP A 25 7.17 18.53 2.09
C ASP A 25 7.90 17.53 1.17
N ALA A 26 8.89 16.82 1.73
CA ALA A 26 9.65 15.81 1.00
C ALA A 26 8.76 14.64 0.56
N ALA A 27 7.86 14.15 1.41
CA ALA A 27 6.93 13.06 1.07
C ALA A 27 5.97 13.45 -0.06
N VAL A 28 5.43 14.67 -0.02
CA VAL A 28 4.54 15.20 -1.07
C VAL A 28 5.27 15.32 -2.41
N ALA A 29 6.46 15.91 -2.42
CA ALA A 29 7.23 16.07 -3.65
C ALA A 29 7.69 14.71 -4.23
N THR A 30 8.11 13.78 -3.37
CA THR A 30 8.45 12.41 -3.77
C THR A 30 7.25 11.69 -4.38
N ALA A 31 6.05 11.83 -3.79
CA ALA A 31 4.84 11.19 -4.30
C ALA A 31 4.44 11.72 -5.68
N PHE A 32 4.49 13.04 -5.92
CA PHE A 32 4.26 13.60 -7.25
C PHE A 32 5.33 13.16 -8.26
N ALA A 33 6.60 13.11 -7.86
CA ALA A 33 7.67 12.60 -8.71
C ALA A 33 7.45 11.12 -9.08
N LEU A 34 7.07 10.26 -8.12
CA LEU A 34 6.72 8.86 -8.37
C LEU A 34 5.54 8.70 -9.34
N ALA A 35 4.57 9.62 -9.33
CA ALA A 35 3.47 9.59 -10.29
C ALA A 35 3.95 9.75 -11.74
N VAL A 36 5.14 10.33 -11.95
CA VAL A 36 5.79 10.50 -13.25
C VAL A 36 6.79 9.39 -13.53
N THR A 37 7.66 9.08 -12.56
CA THR A 37 8.84 8.21 -12.77
C THR A 37 8.58 6.73 -12.48
N TYR A 38 7.51 6.42 -11.73
CA TYR A 38 7.13 5.06 -11.36
C TYR A 38 5.64 4.77 -11.65
N PRO A 39 5.18 4.85 -12.91
CA PRO A 39 3.77 4.73 -13.28
C PRO A 39 3.14 3.35 -12.98
N THR A 40 3.95 2.38 -12.56
CA THR A 40 3.46 1.08 -12.09
C THR A 40 2.51 1.22 -10.90
N ALA A 41 2.77 2.18 -9.99
CA ALA A 41 1.96 2.39 -8.79
C ALA A 41 1.98 3.84 -8.26
N GLY A 42 3.03 4.63 -8.54
CA GLY A 42 3.05 6.06 -8.29
C GLY A 42 1.95 6.76 -9.10
N ASN A 43 1.15 7.63 -8.49
CA ASN A 43 -0.09 8.06 -9.11
C ASN A 43 -0.63 9.40 -8.61
N ILE A 44 -1.53 9.98 -9.41
CA ILE A 44 -2.50 11.00 -9.00
C ILE A 44 -3.95 10.53 -9.22
N GLY A 45 -4.14 9.42 -9.93
CA GLY A 45 -5.44 8.81 -10.24
C GLY A 45 -5.82 7.63 -9.33
N GLY A 46 -5.15 7.48 -8.20
CA GLY A 46 -5.39 6.47 -7.18
C GLY A 46 -5.59 7.06 -5.79
N GLY A 47 -5.18 6.30 -4.75
CA GLY A 47 -5.31 6.72 -3.37
C GLY A 47 -4.39 5.98 -2.42
N GLY A 48 -4.56 6.22 -1.12
CA GLY A 48 -3.70 5.59 -0.11
C GLY A 48 -3.80 6.18 1.27
N PHE A 49 -2.72 6.01 2.03
CA PHE A 49 -2.60 6.39 3.43
C PHE A 49 -1.22 6.94 3.76
N LEU A 50 -1.20 7.91 4.66
CA LEU A 50 0.02 8.49 5.21
C LEU A 50 -0.09 8.51 6.73
N VAL A 51 0.93 8.01 7.42
CA VAL A 51 1.13 8.16 8.86
C VAL A 51 2.29 9.13 9.06
N TYR A 52 2.04 10.18 9.81
CA TYR A 52 3.02 11.19 10.18
C TYR A 52 3.24 11.18 11.68
N ARG A 53 4.48 11.12 12.10
CA ARG A 53 4.91 11.30 13.49
C ARG A 53 5.82 12.53 13.54
N PRO A 54 5.35 13.65 14.12
CA PRO A 54 6.23 14.78 14.40
C PRO A 54 7.28 14.39 15.44
N ALA A 55 8.41 15.07 15.45
CA ALA A 55 9.44 14.91 16.48
C ALA A 55 8.87 15.21 17.87
N GLU A 56 8.00 16.20 17.95
CA GLU A 56 7.25 16.59 19.15
C GLU A 56 5.74 16.64 18.85
N GLY A 57 4.93 16.09 19.77
CA GLY A 57 3.47 16.04 19.62
C GLY A 57 2.94 14.66 19.19
N ASP A 58 1.63 14.60 18.98
CA ASP A 58 0.94 13.37 18.68
C ASP A 58 1.03 12.98 17.20
N PRO A 59 1.16 11.70 16.88
CA PRO A 59 1.12 11.23 15.51
C PRO A 59 -0.29 11.39 14.90
N VAL A 60 -0.34 11.56 13.58
CA VAL A 60 -1.57 11.70 12.80
C VAL A 60 -1.55 10.78 11.58
N ALA A 61 -2.73 10.35 11.14
CA ALA A 61 -2.89 9.58 9.92
C ALA A 61 -3.81 10.32 8.93
N TYR A 62 -3.52 10.19 7.64
CA TYR A 62 -4.30 10.74 6.54
C TYR A 62 -4.82 9.61 5.66
N ASP A 63 -6.14 9.55 5.56
CA ASP A 63 -6.87 8.59 4.74
C ASP A 63 -7.33 9.31 3.46
N PHE A 64 -6.69 8.95 2.38
CA PHE A 64 -7.05 9.37 1.04
C PHE A 64 -7.32 8.15 0.12
N ARG A 65 -7.83 7.06 0.75
CA ARG A 65 -8.36 5.90 0.02
C ARG A 65 -9.45 6.35 -0.94
N GLU A 66 -9.55 5.72 -2.07
CA GLU A 66 -10.61 5.94 -3.04
C GLU A 66 -11.99 5.71 -2.41
N THR A 67 -13.00 6.36 -2.98
CA THR A 67 -14.39 6.11 -2.63
C THR A 67 -15.14 5.50 -3.81
N ALA A 68 -16.11 4.65 -3.52
CA ALA A 68 -17.03 4.14 -4.52
C ALA A 68 -17.86 5.28 -5.11
N PRO A 69 -17.97 5.40 -6.45
CA PRO A 69 -18.83 6.39 -7.09
C PRO A 69 -20.31 6.28 -6.67
N GLY A 70 -21.08 7.36 -6.82
CA GLY A 70 -22.48 7.41 -6.45
C GLY A 70 -23.39 6.38 -7.14
N GLY A 71 -22.97 5.86 -8.28
CA GLY A 71 -23.68 4.78 -9.01
C GLY A 71 -23.37 3.35 -8.54
N SER A 72 -22.59 3.17 -7.46
CA SER A 72 -22.16 1.85 -7.01
C SER A 72 -23.26 1.07 -6.30
N SER A 73 -23.18 -0.27 -6.33
CA SER A 73 -24.08 -1.16 -5.60
C SER A 73 -23.38 -2.47 -5.20
N PRO A 74 -23.91 -3.21 -4.19
CA PRO A 74 -23.29 -4.46 -3.74
C PRO A 74 -23.20 -5.58 -4.78
N THR A 75 -23.97 -5.48 -5.85
CA THR A 75 -24.03 -6.48 -6.94
C THR A 75 -23.49 -5.97 -8.28
N MET A 76 -22.82 -4.82 -8.28
CA MET A 76 -22.39 -4.15 -9.51
C MET A 76 -21.37 -4.95 -10.34
N PHE A 77 -20.75 -5.96 -9.76
CA PHE A 77 -19.77 -6.84 -10.42
C PHE A 77 -20.38 -8.19 -10.86
N MET A 78 -21.72 -8.26 -10.95
CA MET A 78 -22.43 -9.43 -11.41
C MET A 78 -22.94 -9.20 -12.85
N THR A 79 -22.80 -10.20 -13.71
CA THR A 79 -23.39 -10.23 -15.03
C THR A 79 -24.29 -11.47 -15.14
N SER A 80 -25.57 -11.28 -15.42
CA SER A 80 -26.55 -12.36 -15.52
C SER A 80 -26.62 -13.29 -14.28
N GLY A 81 -26.34 -12.73 -13.08
CA GLY A 81 -26.35 -13.47 -11.81
C GLY A 81 -25.05 -14.18 -11.46
N GLU A 82 -24.04 -14.09 -12.31
CA GLU A 82 -22.69 -14.64 -12.08
C GLU A 82 -21.65 -13.54 -11.85
N TYR A 83 -20.61 -13.85 -11.07
CA TYR A 83 -19.50 -12.92 -10.84
C TYR A 83 -18.67 -12.70 -12.10
N ASP A 84 -18.50 -11.43 -12.46
CA ASP A 84 -17.70 -10.98 -13.60
C ASP A 84 -16.38 -10.33 -13.13
N ARG A 85 -15.32 -11.10 -13.20
CA ARG A 85 -13.98 -10.64 -12.80
C ARG A 85 -13.44 -9.53 -13.71
N VAL A 86 -13.79 -9.50 -14.98
CA VAL A 86 -13.35 -8.44 -15.91
C VAL A 86 -14.02 -7.13 -15.51
N LEU A 87 -15.30 -7.16 -15.25
CA LEU A 87 -16.06 -6.02 -14.77
C LEU A 87 -15.50 -5.47 -13.46
N HIS A 88 -15.09 -6.36 -12.55
CA HIS A 88 -14.60 -6.03 -11.21
C HIS A 88 -13.18 -5.43 -11.19
N HIS A 89 -12.28 -5.87 -12.10
CA HIS A 89 -10.86 -5.47 -12.03
C HIS A 89 -10.29 -4.84 -13.30
N ASN A 90 -10.94 -4.99 -14.46
CA ASN A 90 -10.37 -4.61 -15.75
C ASN A 90 -11.36 -3.80 -16.63
N SER A 91 -12.20 -2.98 -15.99
CA SER A 91 -13.18 -2.13 -16.67
C SER A 91 -13.21 -0.73 -16.06
N HIS A 92 -13.88 0.22 -16.72
CA HIS A 92 -14.13 1.55 -16.16
C HIS A 92 -15.01 1.53 -14.90
N ARG A 93 -15.76 0.44 -14.63
CA ARG A 93 -16.50 0.23 -13.38
C ARG A 93 -15.62 -0.17 -12.21
N ALA A 94 -14.40 -0.61 -12.49
CA ALA A 94 -13.40 -0.93 -11.47
C ALA A 94 -12.74 0.32 -10.87
N VAL A 95 -13.00 1.51 -11.41
CA VAL A 95 -12.34 2.75 -10.99
C VAL A 95 -13.08 3.39 -9.83
N GLY A 96 -12.38 3.56 -8.70
CA GLY A 96 -12.82 4.36 -7.56
C GLY A 96 -12.47 5.84 -7.73
N VAL A 97 -13.20 6.73 -7.04
CA VAL A 97 -12.94 8.18 -7.06
C VAL A 97 -11.56 8.45 -6.46
N PRO A 98 -10.61 9.03 -7.21
CA PRO A 98 -9.22 9.19 -6.75
C PRO A 98 -9.07 10.08 -5.54
N GLY A 99 -8.11 9.76 -4.67
CA GLY A 99 -7.87 10.49 -3.43
C GLY A 99 -6.48 11.12 -3.27
N THR A 100 -5.49 10.70 -4.05
CA THR A 100 -4.07 11.06 -3.84
C THR A 100 -3.85 12.57 -3.74
N VAL A 101 -4.39 13.36 -4.68
CA VAL A 101 -4.16 14.82 -4.69
C VAL A 101 -4.75 15.48 -3.45
N ALA A 102 -5.96 15.10 -3.03
CA ALA A 102 -6.60 15.64 -1.83
C ALA A 102 -5.85 15.25 -0.56
N GLY A 103 -5.37 14.01 -0.47
CA GLY A 103 -4.62 13.51 0.69
C GLY A 103 -3.28 14.21 0.88
N LEU A 104 -2.51 14.32 -0.20
CA LEU A 104 -1.23 15.04 -0.18
C LEU A 104 -1.42 16.50 0.19
N HIS A 105 -2.45 17.16 -0.36
CA HIS A 105 -2.75 18.54 -0.04
C HIS A 105 -3.21 18.72 1.42
N LEU A 106 -4.02 17.79 1.95
CA LEU A 106 -4.47 17.86 3.35
C LEU A 106 -3.26 17.74 4.30
N ALA A 107 -2.38 16.76 4.11
CA ALA A 107 -1.19 16.61 4.92
C ALA A 107 -0.25 17.82 4.84
N TRP A 108 -0.05 18.35 3.62
CA TRP A 108 0.73 19.56 3.40
C TRP A 108 0.10 20.79 4.06
N SER A 109 -1.20 21.00 3.96
CA SER A 109 -1.88 22.17 4.53
C SER A 109 -1.79 22.24 6.06
N GLU A 110 -1.65 21.10 6.73
CA GLU A 110 -1.52 21.02 8.19
C GLU A 110 -0.05 21.08 8.66
N HIS A 111 0.91 20.58 7.87
CA HIS A 111 2.28 20.36 8.34
C HIS A 111 3.37 20.82 7.36
N GLY A 112 3.02 21.20 6.13
CA GLY A 112 4.00 21.66 5.15
C GLY A 112 4.64 23.00 5.52
N SER A 113 5.86 23.21 5.12
CA SER A 113 6.63 24.44 5.34
C SER A 113 6.96 25.21 4.05
N LEU A 114 7.07 24.51 2.92
CA LEU A 114 7.27 25.13 1.62
C LEU A 114 5.95 25.32 0.89
N SER A 115 5.93 26.22 -0.12
CA SER A 115 4.72 26.42 -0.91
C SER A 115 4.35 25.18 -1.71
N TRP A 116 3.04 24.90 -1.83
CA TRP A 116 2.51 23.76 -2.59
C TRP A 116 3.07 23.68 -4.01
N GLN A 117 3.08 24.79 -4.72
CA GLN A 117 3.60 24.87 -6.08
C GLN A 117 5.05 24.37 -6.17
N ARG A 118 5.90 24.74 -5.20
CA ARG A 118 7.31 24.34 -5.16
C ARG A 118 7.47 22.82 -5.02
N LEU A 119 6.52 22.15 -4.35
CA LEU A 119 6.55 20.68 -4.15
C LEU A 119 6.07 19.92 -5.39
N VAL A 120 5.18 20.51 -6.19
CA VAL A 120 4.65 19.86 -7.41
C VAL A 120 5.54 20.13 -8.64
N GLU A 121 6.24 21.28 -8.70
CA GLU A 121 7.03 21.72 -9.85
C GLU A 121 8.11 20.71 -10.33
N PRO A 122 8.83 19.97 -9.44
CA PRO A 122 9.75 18.92 -9.89
C PRO A 122 9.08 17.86 -10.76
N ALA A 123 7.86 17.42 -10.37
CA ALA A 123 7.09 16.46 -11.15
C ALA A 123 6.60 17.05 -12.48
N VAL A 124 6.21 18.33 -12.51
CA VAL A 124 5.86 19.04 -13.74
C VAL A 124 7.05 19.02 -14.71
N THR A 125 8.24 19.35 -14.22
CA THR A 125 9.47 19.36 -15.02
C THR A 125 9.81 17.97 -15.55
N LEU A 126 9.79 16.95 -14.68
CA LEU A 126 10.03 15.55 -15.09
C LEU A 126 9.02 15.07 -16.16
N ALA A 127 7.75 15.41 -16.03
CA ALA A 127 6.74 15.02 -17.01
C ALA A 127 6.91 15.76 -18.35
N ARG A 128 7.25 17.06 -18.32
CA ARG A 128 7.39 17.94 -19.49
C ARG A 128 8.67 17.66 -20.26
N GLU A 129 9.80 17.69 -19.58
CA GLU A 129 11.13 17.56 -20.20
C GLU A 129 11.52 16.10 -20.39
N GLY A 130 10.96 15.22 -19.55
CA GLY A 130 11.24 13.79 -19.55
C GLY A 130 12.45 13.42 -18.71
N PHE A 131 12.60 12.12 -18.54
CA PHE A 131 13.73 11.50 -17.87
C PHE A 131 14.21 10.27 -18.64
N ILE A 132 15.42 9.82 -18.36
CA ILE A 132 16.01 8.66 -19.02
C ILE A 132 15.43 7.38 -18.42
N LEU A 133 14.83 6.53 -19.26
CA LEU A 133 14.27 5.25 -18.86
C LEU A 133 15.36 4.28 -18.39
N SER A 134 15.21 3.78 -17.17
CA SER A 134 15.99 2.65 -16.69
C SER A 134 15.55 1.34 -17.39
N ASP A 135 16.45 0.35 -17.41
CA ASP A 135 16.14 -0.96 -17.99
C ASP A 135 14.96 -1.67 -17.29
N PRO A 136 14.83 -1.66 -15.94
CA PRO A 136 13.66 -2.22 -15.28
C PRO A 136 12.35 -1.54 -15.68
N LEU A 137 12.31 -0.21 -15.78
CA LEU A 137 11.10 0.51 -16.17
C LEU A 137 10.75 0.28 -17.65
N ALA A 138 11.73 0.29 -18.55
CA ALA A 138 11.51 -0.01 -19.96
C ALA A 138 10.91 -1.41 -20.16
N ARG A 139 11.45 -2.42 -19.46
CA ARG A 139 10.88 -3.78 -19.47
C ARG A 139 9.47 -3.85 -18.88
N SER A 140 9.21 -3.10 -17.81
CA SER A 140 7.88 -3.01 -17.20
C SER A 140 6.85 -2.42 -18.17
N LEU A 141 7.21 -1.32 -18.85
CA LEU A 141 6.36 -0.70 -19.88
C LEU A 141 6.09 -1.65 -21.05
N ALA A 142 7.14 -2.30 -21.56
CA ALA A 142 6.98 -3.31 -22.62
C ALA A 142 6.06 -4.47 -22.20
N GLY A 143 6.17 -4.91 -20.95
CA GLY A 143 5.36 -6.00 -20.40
C GLY A 143 3.89 -5.66 -20.19
N VAL A 144 3.56 -4.40 -19.93
CA VAL A 144 2.16 -3.97 -19.74
C VAL A 144 1.48 -3.56 -21.06
N LEU A 145 2.23 -3.12 -22.05
CA LEU A 145 1.71 -2.56 -23.31
C LEU A 145 0.65 -3.45 -24.00
N PRO A 146 0.79 -4.78 -24.11
CA PRO A 146 -0.26 -5.63 -24.68
C PRO A 146 -1.60 -5.56 -23.93
N ARG A 147 -1.57 -5.28 -22.62
CA ARG A 147 -2.77 -5.14 -21.78
C ARG A 147 -3.39 -3.74 -21.88
N MET A 148 -2.73 -2.80 -22.54
CA MET A 148 -3.22 -1.44 -22.85
C MET A 148 -3.79 -1.32 -24.26
N ALA A 149 -3.78 -2.39 -25.06
CA ALA A 149 -4.14 -2.37 -26.48
C ALA A 149 -5.54 -1.80 -26.76
N ASP A 150 -6.50 -2.04 -25.86
CA ASP A 150 -7.87 -1.54 -25.97
C ASP A 150 -8.02 -0.07 -25.49
N HIS A 151 -6.94 0.57 -25.01
CA HIS A 151 -6.92 1.92 -24.49
C HIS A 151 -5.95 2.82 -25.29
N PRO A 152 -6.42 3.46 -26.38
CA PRO A 152 -5.55 4.20 -27.31
C PRO A 152 -4.70 5.30 -26.64
N ALA A 153 -5.24 6.01 -25.64
CA ALA A 153 -4.50 7.03 -24.89
C ALA A 153 -3.34 6.42 -24.08
N SER A 154 -3.53 5.23 -23.52
CA SER A 154 -2.47 4.51 -22.81
C SER A 154 -1.38 4.03 -23.76
N VAL A 155 -1.76 3.48 -24.91
CA VAL A 155 -0.80 3.08 -25.95
C VAL A 155 -0.01 4.31 -26.42
N ALA A 156 -0.67 5.43 -26.67
CA ALA A 156 -0.01 6.66 -27.12
C ALA A 156 0.99 7.20 -26.09
N GLN A 157 0.68 7.11 -24.80
CA GLN A 157 1.56 7.62 -23.73
C GLN A 157 2.70 6.67 -23.40
N PHE A 158 2.43 5.37 -23.30
CA PHE A 158 3.39 4.37 -22.82
C PHE A 158 4.12 3.59 -23.90
N SER A 159 4.01 4.04 -25.17
CA SER A 159 4.74 3.49 -26.31
C SER A 159 5.22 4.58 -27.28
N ARG A 160 6.16 4.24 -28.16
CA ARG A 160 6.56 5.05 -29.31
C ARG A 160 5.81 4.59 -30.55
N HIS A 161 4.71 5.26 -30.88
CA HIS A 161 3.88 4.89 -32.03
C HIS A 161 3.42 3.41 -32.02
N GLY A 162 3.13 2.87 -30.84
CA GLY A 162 2.74 1.47 -30.63
C GLY A 162 3.89 0.51 -30.31
N GLU A 163 5.13 0.94 -30.47
CA GLU A 163 6.31 0.12 -30.15
C GLU A 163 6.82 0.39 -28.72
N PRO A 164 7.33 -0.62 -28.00
CA PRO A 164 7.87 -0.44 -26.65
C PRO A 164 9.04 0.53 -26.61
N TYR A 165 9.09 1.38 -25.58
CA TYR A 165 10.28 2.15 -25.25
C TYR A 165 11.47 1.26 -24.90
N GLN A 166 12.69 1.73 -25.17
CA GLN A 166 13.93 1.08 -24.81
C GLN A 166 14.61 1.79 -23.63
N ALA A 167 15.43 1.05 -22.87
CA ALA A 167 16.29 1.65 -21.86
C ALA A 167 17.22 2.70 -22.47
N GLY A 168 17.44 3.82 -21.78
CA GLY A 168 18.24 4.94 -22.27
C GLY A 168 17.48 5.96 -23.11
N GLU A 169 16.24 5.68 -23.50
CA GLU A 169 15.38 6.66 -24.20
C GLU A 169 14.78 7.67 -23.21
N THR A 170 14.48 8.86 -23.69
CA THR A 170 13.79 9.90 -22.92
C THR A 170 12.29 9.65 -22.93
N PHE A 171 11.71 9.47 -21.74
CA PHE A 171 10.26 9.31 -21.55
C PHE A 171 9.63 10.64 -21.13
N ARG A 172 8.67 11.12 -21.92
CA ARG A 172 7.93 12.37 -21.71
C ARG A 172 6.44 12.10 -21.59
N GLN A 173 5.76 12.86 -20.73
CA GLN A 173 4.34 12.73 -20.45
C GLN A 173 3.66 14.12 -20.52
N PRO A 174 3.51 14.70 -21.73
CA PRO A 174 3.08 16.10 -21.87
C PRO A 174 1.66 16.36 -21.35
N ASP A 175 0.75 15.41 -21.46
CA ASP A 175 -0.61 15.54 -20.95
C ASP A 175 -0.62 15.53 -19.41
N LEU A 176 0.15 14.63 -18.80
CA LEU A 176 0.36 14.60 -17.35
C LEU A 176 1.00 15.90 -16.85
N ALA A 177 1.98 16.46 -17.59
CA ALA A 177 2.58 17.75 -17.24
C ALA A 177 1.54 18.86 -17.16
N ARG A 178 0.57 18.94 -18.11
CA ARG A 178 -0.50 19.93 -18.07
C ARG A 178 -1.42 19.75 -16.85
N THR A 179 -1.74 18.51 -16.51
CA THR A 179 -2.55 18.22 -15.31
C THR A 179 -1.80 18.60 -14.04
N LEU A 180 -0.50 18.27 -13.94
CA LEU A 180 0.32 18.66 -12.80
C LEU A 180 0.48 20.19 -12.67
N VAL A 181 0.53 20.94 -13.78
CA VAL A 181 0.51 22.42 -13.75
C VAL A 181 -0.79 22.92 -13.12
N ARG A 182 -1.96 22.40 -13.53
CA ARG A 182 -3.24 22.77 -12.92
C ARG A 182 -3.27 22.49 -11.41
N ILE A 183 -2.75 21.32 -11.01
CA ILE A 183 -2.63 20.95 -9.59
C ILE A 183 -1.67 21.89 -8.84
N ALA A 184 -0.54 22.25 -9.44
CA ALA A 184 0.43 23.18 -8.83
C ALA A 184 -0.17 24.58 -8.60
N GLU A 185 -0.92 25.08 -9.56
CA GLU A 185 -1.50 26.43 -9.53
C GLU A 185 -2.78 26.53 -8.69
N GLN A 186 -3.62 25.48 -8.70
CA GLN A 186 -4.99 25.53 -8.14
C GLN A 186 -5.19 24.58 -6.95
N GLY A 187 -4.15 23.83 -6.56
CA GLY A 187 -4.28 22.79 -5.54
C GLY A 187 -5.26 21.69 -5.97
N PRO A 188 -6.06 21.15 -5.04
CA PRO A 188 -7.04 20.11 -5.35
C PRO A 188 -8.07 20.51 -6.42
N ALA A 189 -8.44 21.79 -6.55
CA ALA A 189 -9.38 22.24 -7.58
C ALA A 189 -8.85 21.94 -8.99
N GLY A 190 -7.53 21.99 -9.23
CA GLY A 190 -6.90 21.63 -10.50
C GLY A 190 -7.08 20.16 -10.90
N PHE A 191 -7.56 19.31 -9.99
CA PHE A 191 -7.84 17.89 -10.23
C PHE A 191 -9.34 17.58 -10.15
N TYR A 192 -10.02 18.03 -9.09
CA TYR A 192 -11.39 17.64 -8.78
C TYR A 192 -12.45 18.56 -9.45
N GLU A 193 -12.02 19.66 -10.04
CA GLU A 193 -12.87 20.64 -10.72
C GLU A 193 -12.31 20.97 -12.12
N GLY A 194 -13.06 21.76 -12.90
CA GLY A 194 -12.64 22.26 -14.20
C GLY A 194 -12.25 21.17 -15.20
N GLU A 195 -11.22 21.47 -16.01
CA GLU A 195 -10.84 20.65 -17.17
C GLU A 195 -10.46 19.20 -16.81
N THR A 196 -9.72 18.97 -15.73
CA THR A 196 -9.30 17.61 -15.34
C THR A 196 -10.53 16.76 -14.99
N ALA A 197 -11.46 17.30 -14.19
CA ALA A 197 -12.69 16.60 -13.83
C ALA A 197 -13.59 16.32 -15.05
N GLU A 198 -13.65 17.26 -16.00
CA GLU A 198 -14.39 17.08 -17.25
C GLU A 198 -13.80 15.97 -18.14
N LEU A 199 -12.46 15.86 -18.19
CA LEU A 199 -11.79 14.81 -18.94
C LEU A 199 -12.04 13.43 -18.32
N ILE A 200 -12.01 13.32 -16.97
CA ILE A 200 -12.35 12.09 -16.26
C ILE A 200 -13.80 11.67 -16.54
N GLU A 201 -14.77 12.58 -16.32
CA GLU A 201 -16.19 12.26 -16.54
C GLU A 201 -16.47 11.86 -17.99
N ARG A 202 -15.83 12.52 -18.96
CA ARG A 202 -15.97 12.19 -20.39
C ARG A 202 -15.49 10.77 -20.68
N GLU A 203 -14.33 10.38 -20.17
CA GLU A 203 -13.78 9.03 -20.32
C GLU A 203 -14.72 7.99 -19.69
N MET A 204 -15.19 8.25 -18.46
CA MET A 204 -16.13 7.38 -17.76
C MET A 204 -17.45 7.21 -18.52
N ALA A 205 -18.05 8.31 -18.97
CA ALA A 205 -19.33 8.29 -19.67
C ALA A 205 -19.23 7.55 -21.03
N ALA A 206 -18.10 7.69 -21.73
CA ALA A 206 -17.89 7.04 -23.03
C ALA A 206 -17.78 5.50 -22.92
N HIS A 207 -17.35 4.96 -21.75
CA HIS A 207 -17.01 3.54 -21.60
C HIS A 207 -17.77 2.85 -20.46
N GLY A 208 -18.87 3.46 -19.96
CA GLY A 208 -19.74 2.85 -18.94
C GLY A 208 -19.13 2.82 -17.52
N GLY A 209 -18.15 3.68 -17.24
CA GLY A 209 -17.68 3.98 -15.91
C GLY A 209 -18.70 4.76 -15.08
N LEU A 210 -18.46 4.92 -13.78
CA LEU A 210 -19.46 5.46 -12.86
C LEU A 210 -19.08 6.84 -12.28
N ILE A 211 -17.81 7.27 -12.37
CA ILE A 211 -17.37 8.54 -11.78
C ILE A 211 -17.94 9.71 -12.57
N THR A 212 -18.58 10.62 -11.83
CA THR A 212 -19.12 11.89 -12.32
C THR A 212 -18.33 13.07 -11.73
N ARG A 213 -18.50 14.27 -12.29
CA ARG A 213 -17.96 15.50 -11.69
C ARG A 213 -18.51 15.75 -10.27
N GLN A 214 -19.73 15.30 -9.99
CA GLN A 214 -20.31 15.39 -8.66
C GLN A 214 -19.54 14.51 -7.65
N ASP A 215 -19.17 13.28 -8.04
CA ASP A 215 -18.35 12.40 -7.20
C ASP A 215 -16.97 13.00 -6.93
N LEU A 216 -16.33 13.56 -7.97
CA LEU A 216 -15.03 14.23 -7.83
C LEU A 216 -15.12 15.45 -6.91
N ALA A 217 -16.09 16.35 -7.12
CA ALA A 217 -16.29 17.54 -6.29
C ALA A 217 -16.66 17.22 -4.82
N ALA A 218 -17.28 16.05 -4.60
CA ALA A 218 -17.67 15.59 -3.26
C ALA A 218 -16.52 14.87 -2.52
N TYR A 219 -15.47 14.43 -3.20
CA TYR A 219 -14.37 13.69 -2.56
C TYR A 219 -13.66 14.53 -1.49
N ARG A 220 -13.37 13.93 -0.35
CA ARG A 220 -12.58 14.52 0.75
C ARG A 220 -11.62 13.49 1.33
N ALA A 221 -10.36 13.86 1.47
CA ALA A 221 -9.42 13.13 2.33
C ALA A 221 -9.79 13.32 3.81
N VAL A 222 -9.45 12.38 4.67
CA VAL A 222 -9.87 12.36 6.08
C VAL A 222 -8.65 12.28 6.99
N ARG A 223 -8.57 13.20 7.96
CA ARG A 223 -7.64 13.09 9.08
C ARG A 223 -8.17 12.06 10.08
N ARG A 224 -7.30 11.14 10.51
CA ARG A 224 -7.63 10.08 11.46
C ARG A 224 -6.63 10.05 12.62
N THR A 225 -7.06 9.54 13.76
CA THR A 225 -6.14 9.13 14.83
C THR A 225 -5.49 7.81 14.42
N PRO A 226 -4.17 7.69 14.39
CA PRO A 226 -3.49 6.44 14.12
C PRO A 226 -3.91 5.34 15.09
N ILE A 227 -3.88 4.08 14.64
CA ILE A 227 -3.97 2.96 15.55
C ILE A 227 -2.59 2.74 16.17
N ALA A 228 -2.55 2.50 17.48
CA ALA A 228 -1.32 2.27 18.20
C ALA A 228 -1.41 1.01 19.08
N GLY A 229 -0.29 0.34 19.25
CA GLY A 229 -0.12 -0.79 20.15
C GLY A 229 1.33 -0.85 20.65
N THR A 230 1.61 -1.76 21.58
CA THR A 230 2.96 -1.97 22.09
C THR A 230 3.47 -3.36 21.73
N TYR A 231 4.77 -3.49 21.51
CA TYR A 231 5.44 -4.77 21.30
C TYR A 231 6.84 -4.74 21.89
N ARG A 232 7.12 -5.57 22.91
CA ARG A 232 8.41 -5.67 23.59
C ARG A 232 8.98 -4.31 24.05
N GLY A 233 8.10 -3.40 24.48
CA GLY A 233 8.48 -2.06 24.91
C GLY A 233 8.65 -1.03 23.79
N TYR A 234 8.34 -1.40 22.55
CA TYR A 234 8.25 -0.47 21.43
C TYR A 234 6.79 -0.08 21.18
N ASP A 235 6.57 1.18 20.80
CA ASP A 235 5.29 1.68 20.31
C ASP A 235 5.18 1.40 18.81
N ILE A 236 4.09 0.78 18.39
CA ILE A 236 3.78 0.48 17.00
C ILE A 236 2.64 1.38 16.56
N ILE A 237 2.90 2.31 15.66
CA ILE A 237 1.96 3.32 15.16
C ILE A 237 1.68 3.00 13.70
N SER A 238 0.40 2.86 13.32
CA SER A 238 0.04 2.50 11.94
C SER A 238 -1.32 3.05 11.56
N MET A 239 -1.75 2.75 10.33
CA MET A 239 -3.03 3.19 9.79
C MET A 239 -4.21 2.46 10.44
N PRO A 240 -5.22 3.19 10.94
CA PRO A 240 -6.46 2.59 11.44
C PRO A 240 -7.35 2.12 10.28
N PRO A 241 -8.51 1.45 10.51
CA PRO A 241 -9.51 1.24 9.48
C PRO A 241 -9.93 2.59 8.82
N ILE A 242 -10.06 2.62 7.53
CA ILE A 242 -10.33 1.58 6.50
C ILE A 242 -9.13 0.66 6.18
N SER A 243 -7.91 0.97 6.52
CA SER A 243 -6.88 -0.06 6.38
C SER A 243 -7.01 -1.11 7.48
N SER A 244 -6.96 -2.37 7.08
CA SER A 244 -6.83 -3.49 8.00
C SER A 244 -5.39 -3.67 8.51
N GLY A 245 -4.44 -2.99 7.85
CA GLY A 245 -3.01 -3.21 8.05
C GLY A 245 -2.58 -3.03 9.49
N GLY A 246 -2.86 -1.87 10.09
CA GLY A 246 -2.46 -1.58 11.46
C GLY A 246 -3.12 -2.49 12.49
N THR A 247 -4.44 -2.77 12.33
CA THR A 247 -5.16 -3.68 13.24
C THR A 247 -4.59 -5.10 13.20
N ALA A 248 -4.38 -5.66 12.01
CA ALA A 248 -3.83 -7.00 11.85
C ALA A 248 -2.37 -7.09 12.31
N LEU A 249 -1.56 -6.06 12.03
CA LEU A 249 -0.17 -5.97 12.49
C LEU A 249 -0.10 -6.02 14.02
N ILE A 250 -0.84 -5.16 14.71
CA ILE A 250 -0.86 -5.11 16.17
C ILE A 250 -1.39 -6.43 16.76
N GLN A 251 -2.42 -7.02 16.17
CA GLN A 251 -2.95 -8.32 16.62
C GLN A 251 -1.90 -9.43 16.50
N MET A 252 -1.17 -9.52 15.38
CA MET A 252 -0.10 -10.51 15.20
C MET A 252 1.05 -10.30 16.18
N LEU A 253 1.52 -9.06 16.35
CA LEU A 253 2.56 -8.72 17.31
C LEU A 253 2.13 -9.08 18.73
N ASN A 254 0.90 -8.77 19.14
CA ASN A 254 0.38 -9.13 20.46
C ASN A 254 0.30 -10.66 20.68
N ILE A 255 -0.03 -11.44 19.62
CA ILE A 255 0.00 -12.90 19.71
C ILE A 255 1.45 -13.38 19.90
N LEU A 256 2.38 -12.88 19.09
CA LEU A 256 3.78 -13.31 19.09
C LEU A 256 4.56 -12.87 20.35
N GLU A 257 4.17 -11.78 20.98
CA GLU A 257 4.82 -11.29 22.21
C GLU A 257 4.81 -12.31 23.37
N GLY A 258 3.87 -13.24 23.37
CA GLY A 258 3.79 -14.30 24.37
C GLY A 258 4.80 -15.44 24.20
N TYR A 259 5.66 -15.38 23.16
CA TYR A 259 6.65 -16.41 22.85
C TYR A 259 8.07 -15.79 22.82
N ASP A 260 9.09 -16.56 23.21
CA ASP A 260 10.48 -16.17 23.06
C ASP A 260 10.98 -16.56 21.64
N LEU A 261 10.75 -15.64 20.68
CA LEU A 261 11.15 -15.85 19.30
C LEU A 261 12.67 -15.80 19.14
N ALA A 262 13.34 -14.97 19.92
CA ALA A 262 14.80 -14.83 19.89
C ALA A 262 15.48 -16.16 20.26
N ALA A 263 15.03 -16.80 21.32
CA ALA A 263 15.55 -18.11 21.73
C ALA A 263 15.27 -19.22 20.71
N SER A 264 14.13 -19.14 20.00
CA SER A 264 13.78 -20.13 18.95
C SER A 264 14.54 -19.89 17.65
N GLY A 265 15.02 -18.68 17.41
CA GLY A 265 15.82 -18.27 16.24
C GLY A 265 15.01 -17.96 15.00
N SER A 266 15.51 -16.97 14.22
CA SER A 266 14.92 -16.59 12.94
C SER A 266 14.97 -17.77 11.94
N GLY A 267 13.86 -17.99 11.20
CA GLY A 267 13.77 -19.03 10.18
C GLY A 267 13.70 -20.46 10.71
N SER A 268 13.69 -20.69 12.03
CA SER A 268 13.46 -22.02 12.60
C SER A 268 12.02 -22.49 12.34
N ALA A 269 11.79 -23.81 12.35
CA ALA A 269 10.44 -24.36 12.17
C ALA A 269 9.48 -23.94 13.32
N ALA A 270 9.99 -23.80 14.54
CA ALA A 270 9.22 -23.35 15.69
C ALA A 270 8.75 -21.89 15.51
N THR A 271 9.67 -20.96 15.24
CA THR A 271 9.37 -19.55 15.00
C THR A 271 8.45 -19.39 13.79
N THR A 272 8.77 -20.05 12.68
CA THR A 272 7.99 -19.95 11.44
C THR A 272 6.55 -20.45 11.65
N HIS A 273 6.36 -21.56 12.38
CA HIS A 273 5.04 -22.06 12.72
C HIS A 273 4.23 -21.02 13.51
N LEU A 274 4.80 -20.40 14.56
CA LEU A 274 4.12 -19.38 15.36
C LEU A 274 3.73 -18.15 14.53
N ILE A 275 4.60 -17.70 13.65
CA ILE A 275 4.33 -16.58 12.74
C ILE A 275 3.16 -16.93 11.80
N ILE A 276 3.15 -18.13 11.21
CA ILE A 276 2.04 -18.59 10.35
C ILE A 276 0.72 -18.63 11.13
N GLU A 277 0.74 -19.15 12.35
CA GLU A 277 -0.46 -19.25 13.19
C GLU A 277 -1.00 -17.88 13.62
N ALA A 278 -0.11 -16.90 13.90
CA ALA A 278 -0.52 -15.52 14.14
C ALA A 278 -1.14 -14.88 12.90
N MET A 279 -0.51 -15.03 11.72
CA MET A 279 -1.04 -14.56 10.44
C MET A 279 -2.42 -15.15 10.17
N ARG A 280 -2.61 -16.46 10.30
CA ARG A 280 -3.88 -17.17 10.10
C ARG A 280 -5.02 -16.51 10.89
N ARG A 281 -4.80 -16.23 12.16
CA ARG A 281 -5.80 -15.65 13.07
C ARG A 281 -6.12 -14.20 12.74
N ALA A 282 -5.10 -13.40 12.49
CA ALA A 282 -5.29 -11.99 12.17
C ALA A 282 -6.04 -11.79 10.83
N TYR A 283 -5.73 -12.61 9.82
CA TYR A 283 -6.44 -12.54 8.55
C TYR A 283 -7.87 -13.08 8.63
N ALA A 284 -8.16 -14.07 9.47
CA ALA A 284 -9.52 -14.50 9.73
C ALA A 284 -10.35 -13.37 10.38
N ALA A 285 -9.79 -12.69 11.39
CA ALA A 285 -10.44 -11.55 12.04
C ALA A 285 -10.63 -10.36 11.06
N ARG A 286 -9.63 -10.06 10.23
CA ARG A 286 -9.73 -9.05 9.17
C ARG A 286 -10.97 -9.29 8.30
N ALA A 287 -11.16 -10.54 7.87
CA ALA A 287 -12.28 -10.95 7.01
C ALA A 287 -13.63 -10.69 7.62
N GLN A 288 -13.73 -11.08 8.85
CA GLN A 288 -14.99 -11.10 9.55
C GLN A 288 -15.47 -9.70 9.92
N TYR A 289 -14.56 -8.81 10.31
CA TYR A 289 -14.92 -7.62 11.05
C TYR A 289 -14.59 -6.32 10.35
N LEU A 290 -13.55 -6.26 9.47
CA LEU A 290 -13.00 -4.99 9.02
C LEU A 290 -13.67 -4.48 7.74
N GLY A 291 -13.84 -3.17 7.67
CA GLY A 291 -14.45 -2.44 6.57
C GLY A 291 -14.40 -0.92 6.84
N ASP A 292 -15.13 -0.14 6.06
CA ASP A 292 -15.21 1.31 6.25
C ASP A 292 -15.92 1.65 7.57
N PRO A 293 -15.26 2.36 8.51
CA PRO A 293 -15.86 2.74 9.80
C PRO A 293 -17.09 3.66 9.65
N ALA A 294 -17.21 4.39 8.55
CA ALA A 294 -18.40 5.20 8.27
C ALA A 294 -19.64 4.34 7.98
N PHE A 295 -19.44 3.12 7.46
CA PHE A 295 -20.48 2.14 7.11
C PHE A 295 -20.55 0.94 8.05
N ASN A 296 -19.52 0.72 8.88
CA ASN A 296 -19.44 -0.38 9.83
C ASN A 296 -18.94 0.12 11.20
N GLN A 297 -19.84 0.71 11.97
CA GLN A 297 -19.52 1.32 13.28
C GLN A 297 -19.29 0.30 14.40
N THR A 298 -19.57 -0.99 14.17
CA THR A 298 -19.50 -2.04 15.19
C THR A 298 -18.23 -2.88 15.12
N MET A 299 -17.21 -2.41 14.40
CA MET A 299 -15.93 -3.11 14.32
C MET A 299 -15.27 -3.21 15.71
N PRO A 300 -14.92 -4.41 16.18
CA PRO A 300 -14.38 -4.62 17.52
C PRO A 300 -12.88 -4.33 17.59
N ILE A 301 -12.45 -3.14 17.16
CA ILE A 301 -11.02 -2.79 17.02
C ILE A 301 -10.28 -2.93 18.35
N ASP A 302 -10.82 -2.36 19.43
CA ASP A 302 -10.21 -2.41 20.76
C ASP A 302 -9.99 -3.86 21.23
N ARG A 303 -10.97 -4.75 20.96
CA ARG A 303 -10.81 -6.17 21.25
C ARG A 303 -9.71 -6.81 20.41
N LEU A 304 -9.73 -6.60 19.09
CA LEU A 304 -8.78 -7.22 18.16
C LEU A 304 -7.32 -6.84 18.47
N THR A 305 -7.10 -5.63 18.97
CA THR A 305 -5.77 -5.10 19.31
C THR A 305 -5.40 -5.26 20.79
N SER A 306 -6.28 -5.87 21.61
CA SER A 306 -6.00 -6.05 23.04
C SER A 306 -5.07 -7.22 23.31
N LYS A 307 -4.23 -7.07 24.35
CA LYS A 307 -3.35 -8.14 24.85
C LYS A 307 -4.16 -9.33 25.40
N ALA A 308 -5.35 -9.08 25.98
CA ALA A 308 -6.23 -10.12 26.49
C ALA A 308 -6.74 -11.03 25.37
N HIS A 309 -7.27 -10.45 24.30
CA HIS A 309 -7.72 -11.23 23.12
C HIS A 309 -6.57 -12.00 22.47
N ALA A 310 -5.38 -11.40 22.40
CA ALA A 310 -4.20 -12.09 21.91
C ALA A 310 -3.80 -13.29 22.80
N ALA A 311 -3.98 -13.19 24.11
CA ALA A 311 -3.76 -14.31 25.04
C ALA A 311 -4.77 -15.46 24.78
N ASP A 312 -6.04 -15.13 24.56
CA ASP A 312 -7.07 -16.13 24.18
C ASP A 312 -6.68 -16.82 22.87
N LEU A 313 -6.27 -16.07 21.86
CA LEU A 313 -5.82 -16.61 20.58
C LEU A 313 -4.58 -17.50 20.70
N ARG A 314 -3.61 -17.13 21.55
CA ARG A 314 -2.45 -17.99 21.86
C ARG A 314 -2.88 -19.34 22.43
N GLY A 315 -3.88 -19.35 23.33
CA GLY A 315 -4.43 -20.58 23.91
C GLY A 315 -5.00 -21.55 22.85
N THR A 316 -5.29 -21.09 21.65
CA THR A 316 -5.77 -21.92 20.53
C THR A 316 -4.66 -22.43 19.62
N ILE A 317 -3.40 -22.00 19.80
CA ILE A 317 -2.26 -22.44 18.98
C ILE A 317 -1.72 -23.75 19.57
N ASN A 318 -1.68 -24.80 18.74
CA ASN A 318 -0.99 -26.03 19.07
C ASN A 318 0.44 -25.96 18.53
N LEU A 319 1.45 -26.09 19.40
CA LEU A 319 2.85 -25.94 19.03
C LEU A 319 3.37 -27.07 18.11
N GLU A 320 2.69 -28.22 18.11
CA GLU A 320 3.11 -29.40 17.32
C GLU A 320 2.30 -29.59 16.05
N ARG A 321 1.19 -28.89 15.88
CA ARG A 321 0.29 -29.08 14.74
C ARG A 321 -0.28 -27.78 14.23
N ALA A 322 -0.26 -27.60 12.90
CA ALA A 322 -0.91 -26.46 12.23
C ALA A 322 -2.43 -26.47 12.44
N SER A 323 -3.00 -25.29 12.65
CA SER A 323 -4.44 -25.09 12.57
C SER A 323 -4.92 -25.26 11.12
N VAL A 324 -6.20 -25.61 10.95
CA VAL A 324 -6.83 -25.72 9.63
C VAL A 324 -7.73 -24.50 9.42
N SER A 325 -7.55 -23.83 8.30
CA SER A 325 -8.46 -22.76 7.86
C SER A 325 -9.67 -23.40 7.17
N SER A 326 -10.88 -22.97 7.50
CA SER A 326 -12.11 -23.50 6.91
C SER A 326 -12.97 -22.37 6.32
N PRO A 327 -13.57 -22.58 5.12
CA PRO A 327 -14.56 -21.68 4.53
C PRO A 327 -15.80 -21.50 5.38
N ASP A 328 -16.18 -22.51 6.13
CA ASP A 328 -17.33 -22.46 7.05
C ASP A 328 -17.13 -21.43 8.17
N SER A 329 -15.91 -21.00 8.38
CA SER A 329 -15.57 -19.93 9.30
C SER A 329 -15.49 -18.57 8.62
N PHE A 330 -15.14 -18.42 7.32
CA PHE A 330 -15.10 -17.16 6.50
C PHE A 330 -14.22 -17.33 5.26
N VAL A 331 -14.45 -16.56 4.15
CA VAL A 331 -13.77 -16.71 2.86
C VAL A 331 -13.46 -15.38 2.15
N TRP A 332 -12.37 -15.28 1.38
CA TRP A 332 -11.76 -14.04 0.82
C TRP A 332 -11.57 -13.96 -0.70
N PRO A 333 -11.68 -12.76 -1.36
CA PRO A 333 -11.20 -12.54 -2.73
C PRO A 333 -9.67 -12.33 -2.82
N ARG A 334 -9.13 -12.41 -4.03
CA ARG A 334 -7.74 -12.07 -4.34
C ARG A 334 -7.62 -10.57 -4.58
N GLU A 335 -6.80 -9.89 -3.79
CA GLU A 335 -6.36 -8.51 -4.03
C GLU A 335 -5.22 -8.47 -5.05
N GLY A 336 -5.04 -7.31 -5.71
CA GLY A 336 -3.88 -7.01 -6.55
C GLY A 336 -2.58 -6.97 -5.73
N ASN A 337 -1.44 -7.13 -6.41
CA ASN A 337 -0.13 -7.23 -5.77
C ASN A 337 0.74 -5.96 -5.95
N GLU A 338 0.22 -4.89 -6.56
CA GLU A 338 1.01 -3.72 -6.89
C GLU A 338 0.58 -2.50 -6.07
N THR A 339 1.55 -1.91 -5.42
CA THR A 339 1.43 -0.73 -4.56
C THR A 339 2.80 -0.06 -4.54
N THR A 340 2.91 1.17 -4.11
CA THR A 340 4.20 1.78 -3.79
C THR A 340 4.24 2.26 -2.36
N HIS A 341 5.42 2.30 -1.78
CA HIS A 341 5.66 2.83 -0.45
C HIS A 341 6.83 3.81 -0.46
N LEU A 342 6.73 4.85 0.36
CA LEU A 342 7.85 5.74 0.66
C LEU A 342 7.97 6.00 2.17
N SER A 343 9.20 6.10 2.62
CA SER A 343 9.58 6.48 3.98
C SER A 343 10.43 7.75 3.95
N VAL A 344 10.13 8.71 4.82
CA VAL A 344 10.89 9.96 4.95
C VAL A 344 11.14 10.26 6.41
N VAL A 345 12.38 10.64 6.73
CA VAL A 345 12.76 11.18 8.04
C VAL A 345 13.61 12.43 7.82
N ASP A 346 13.21 13.56 8.41
CA ASP A 346 13.98 14.81 8.33
C ASP A 346 15.03 14.97 9.45
N GLY A 347 15.77 16.05 9.40
CA GLY A 347 16.87 16.33 10.34
C GLY A 347 16.45 16.50 11.80
N VAL A 348 15.20 16.83 12.07
CA VAL A 348 14.66 16.94 13.43
C VAL A 348 13.89 15.69 13.87
N ARG A 349 13.89 14.63 13.05
CA ARG A 349 13.25 13.34 13.29
C ARG A 349 11.72 13.34 13.18
N ASN A 350 11.14 14.28 12.42
CA ASN A 350 9.80 14.05 11.90
C ASN A 350 9.83 12.87 10.93
N ALA A 351 8.87 11.97 11.04
CA ALA A 351 8.83 10.74 10.24
C ALA A 351 7.51 10.61 9.48
N VAL A 352 7.61 10.25 8.19
CA VAL A 352 6.48 9.90 7.33
C VAL A 352 6.63 8.47 6.86
N SER A 353 5.56 7.70 6.97
CA SER A 353 5.38 6.40 6.34
C SER A 353 4.13 6.48 5.46
N MET A 354 4.27 6.34 4.15
CA MET A 354 3.18 6.51 3.21
C MET A 354 3.12 5.35 2.21
N THR A 355 1.94 4.75 2.10
CA THR A 355 1.64 3.71 1.12
C THR A 355 0.46 4.15 0.27
N TYR A 356 0.61 4.15 -1.06
CA TYR A 356 -0.45 4.53 -1.98
C TYR A 356 -0.39 3.70 -3.26
N THR A 357 -1.48 3.64 -4.04
CA THR A 357 -1.65 2.60 -5.04
C THR A 357 -2.61 3.01 -6.16
N LEU A 358 -2.62 2.18 -7.19
CA LEU A 358 -3.67 2.09 -8.22
C LEU A 358 -4.42 0.73 -8.15
N GLU A 359 -4.20 -0.09 -7.15
CA GLU A 359 -4.55 -1.49 -6.90
C GLU A 359 -3.62 -2.46 -7.63
N GLN A 360 -3.71 -2.60 -8.95
CA GLN A 360 -2.81 -3.42 -9.77
C GLN A 360 -1.73 -2.57 -10.42
N GLY A 361 -0.65 -3.22 -10.87
CA GLY A 361 0.36 -2.53 -11.67
C GLY A 361 -0.25 -1.80 -12.85
N TYR A 362 -0.03 -0.48 -12.93
CA TYR A 362 -0.65 0.45 -13.87
C TYR A 362 -2.18 0.56 -13.73
N GLY A 363 -2.73 0.25 -12.56
CA GLY A 363 -4.15 0.38 -12.26
C GLY A 363 -5.07 -0.36 -13.23
N SER A 364 -6.11 0.32 -13.69
CA SER A 364 -7.03 -0.16 -14.73
C SER A 364 -6.41 -0.27 -16.12
N LYS A 365 -5.19 0.23 -16.35
CA LYS A 365 -4.49 0.43 -17.65
C LYS A 365 -5.15 1.50 -18.52
N ILE A 366 -6.08 2.27 -17.96
CA ILE A 366 -6.80 3.35 -18.62
C ILE A 366 -6.11 4.67 -18.30
N THR A 367 -5.55 5.31 -19.29
CA THR A 367 -5.07 6.70 -19.19
C THR A 367 -6.20 7.64 -19.58
N VAL A 368 -6.47 8.67 -18.78
CA VAL A 368 -7.46 9.70 -19.13
C VAL A 368 -6.95 10.52 -20.31
N PRO A 369 -7.64 10.48 -21.49
CA PRO A 369 -7.19 11.21 -22.68
C PRO A 369 -7.11 12.72 -22.41
N GLY A 370 -5.97 13.32 -22.77
CA GLY A 370 -5.71 14.75 -22.55
C GLY A 370 -5.28 15.13 -21.12
N ALA A 371 -5.49 14.26 -20.13
CA ALA A 371 -5.01 14.45 -18.76
C ALA A 371 -3.75 13.65 -18.43
N GLY A 372 -3.49 12.53 -19.11
CA GLY A 372 -2.22 11.83 -19.14
C GLY A 372 -1.85 11.05 -17.87
N PHE A 373 -2.78 10.75 -16.97
CA PHE A 373 -2.56 9.89 -15.82
C PHE A 373 -3.41 8.62 -15.88
N LEU A 374 -2.90 7.57 -15.27
CA LEU A 374 -3.59 6.29 -15.15
C LEU A 374 -4.66 6.35 -14.06
N LEU A 375 -5.80 5.72 -14.33
CA LEU A 375 -6.87 5.49 -13.36
C LEU A 375 -6.63 4.21 -12.58
N ASN A 376 -7.00 4.24 -11.31
CA ASN A 376 -6.99 3.06 -10.45
C ASN A 376 -8.00 2.00 -10.91
N ASN A 377 -7.90 0.80 -10.35
CA ASN A 377 -8.93 -0.23 -10.41
C ASN A 377 -9.31 -0.70 -8.99
N GLU A 378 -9.34 0.24 -8.07
CA GLU A 378 -9.41 0.01 -6.63
C GLU A 378 -10.77 -0.51 -6.16
N MET A 379 -11.83 -0.38 -6.99
CA MET A 379 -13.11 -1.05 -6.71
C MET A 379 -12.96 -2.58 -6.63
N GLY A 380 -11.87 -3.12 -7.19
CA GLY A 380 -11.46 -4.51 -7.09
C GLY A 380 -11.18 -5.00 -5.67
N ASP A 381 -10.94 -4.10 -4.73
CA ASP A 381 -10.76 -4.41 -3.30
C ASP A 381 -12.09 -4.54 -2.55
N PHE A 382 -13.24 -4.20 -3.13
CA PHE A 382 -14.53 -4.59 -2.58
C PHE A 382 -14.77 -6.08 -2.70
N ASN A 383 -15.67 -6.60 -1.89
CA ASN A 383 -16.15 -7.98 -2.01
C ASN A 383 -16.96 -8.16 -3.30
N ALA A 384 -16.81 -9.31 -3.95
CA ALA A 384 -17.35 -9.58 -5.27
C ALA A 384 -18.90 -9.49 -5.34
N ALA A 385 -19.60 -10.07 -4.36
CA ALA A 385 -21.04 -10.02 -4.23
C ALA A 385 -21.48 -10.54 -2.84
N PRO A 386 -22.68 -10.19 -2.36
CA PRO A 386 -23.21 -10.69 -1.09
C PRO A 386 -23.26 -12.23 -1.03
N GLY A 387 -22.73 -12.81 0.06
CA GLY A 387 -22.76 -14.26 0.30
C GLY A 387 -21.88 -15.11 -0.61
N MET A 388 -21.18 -14.50 -1.57
CA MET A 388 -20.30 -15.23 -2.47
C MET A 388 -18.94 -15.49 -1.82
N THR A 389 -18.83 -16.65 -1.21
CA THR A 389 -17.68 -17.06 -0.41
C THR A 389 -17.14 -18.40 -0.92
N THR A 390 -15.82 -18.53 -1.28
CA THR A 390 -15.24 -19.73 -1.88
C THR A 390 -13.92 -20.15 -1.23
N GLU A 391 -13.57 -21.44 -1.27
CA GLU A 391 -12.28 -21.98 -0.81
C GLU A 391 -11.07 -21.36 -1.52
N THR A 392 -11.28 -20.84 -2.72
CA THR A 392 -10.23 -20.19 -3.53
C THR A 392 -10.03 -18.73 -3.20
N GLY A 393 -10.85 -18.16 -2.32
CA GLY A 393 -10.62 -16.86 -1.72
C GLY A 393 -11.48 -15.69 -2.21
N LEU A 394 -12.66 -15.90 -2.80
CA LEU A 394 -13.66 -14.82 -2.97
C LEU A 394 -14.39 -14.56 -1.65
N ILE A 395 -14.76 -13.30 -1.34
CA ILE A 395 -15.54 -12.92 -0.14
C ILE A 395 -16.84 -12.24 -0.51
N GLY A 396 -17.86 -12.54 0.30
CA GLY A 396 -19.15 -11.90 0.25
C GLY A 396 -19.66 -11.44 1.62
N THR A 397 -18.77 -11.17 2.60
CA THR A 397 -19.16 -10.61 3.89
C THR A 397 -19.61 -9.16 3.76
N GLY A 398 -20.62 -8.76 4.54
CA GLY A 398 -21.26 -7.45 4.48
C GLY A 398 -20.32 -6.24 4.65
N PRO A 399 -19.34 -6.28 5.59
CA PRO A 399 -18.53 -5.10 5.91
C PRO A 399 -17.82 -4.43 4.72
N ASN A 400 -17.43 -5.20 3.70
CA ASN A 400 -16.68 -4.68 2.54
C ASN A 400 -17.42 -4.87 1.20
N LEU A 401 -18.74 -4.82 1.17
CA LEU A 401 -19.53 -4.73 -0.07
C LEU A 401 -19.55 -3.28 -0.57
N ALA A 402 -19.59 -3.10 -1.90
CA ALA A 402 -19.63 -1.78 -2.52
C ALA A 402 -20.95 -1.06 -2.23
N GLU A 403 -20.85 0.20 -1.81
CA GLU A 403 -21.96 1.12 -1.60
C GLU A 403 -21.54 2.55 -1.99
N PRO A 404 -22.46 3.43 -2.42
CA PRO A 404 -22.11 4.81 -2.80
C PRO A 404 -21.33 5.54 -1.72
N GLY A 405 -20.19 6.14 -2.08
CA GLY A 405 -19.33 6.92 -1.18
C GLY A 405 -18.49 6.11 -0.19
N LYS A 406 -18.64 4.77 -0.14
CA LYS A 406 -17.89 3.89 0.74
C LYS A 406 -16.46 3.70 0.25
N ARG A 407 -15.52 3.60 1.19
CA ARG A 407 -14.13 3.21 0.90
C ARG A 407 -13.99 1.69 0.97
N MET A 408 -13.23 1.13 0.04
CA MET A 408 -12.90 -0.29 0.03
C MET A 408 -11.80 -0.62 1.05
N LEU A 409 -11.93 -1.78 1.71
CA LEU A 409 -10.96 -2.29 2.68
C LEU A 409 -9.56 -2.41 2.07
N SER A 410 -8.54 -1.96 2.78
CA SER A 410 -7.15 -2.00 2.34
C SER A 410 -6.29 -2.91 3.21
N SER A 411 -5.16 -3.38 2.66
CA SER A 411 -4.09 -4.09 3.37
C SER A 411 -2.84 -3.23 3.57
N MET A 412 -2.84 -1.98 3.13
CA MET A 412 -1.70 -1.08 3.30
C MET A 412 -1.39 -0.85 4.78
N ALA A 413 -0.14 -1.00 5.17
CA ALA A 413 0.31 -0.94 6.56
C ALA A 413 1.53 -0.01 6.72
N PRO A 414 1.39 1.29 6.36
CA PRO A 414 2.46 2.22 6.71
C PRO A 414 2.64 2.22 8.22
N ALA A 415 3.88 2.03 8.70
CA ALA A 415 4.16 1.87 10.12
C ALA A 415 5.34 2.71 10.58
N ILE A 416 5.24 3.23 11.79
CA ILE A 416 6.30 3.91 12.50
C ILE A 416 6.48 3.22 13.85
N VAL A 417 7.72 2.88 14.18
CA VAL A 417 8.11 2.28 15.46
C VAL A 417 8.83 3.32 16.28
N ALA A 418 8.44 3.46 17.54
CA ALA A 418 9.07 4.36 18.49
C ALA A 418 9.38 3.63 19.80
N ARG A 419 10.27 4.20 20.62
CA ARG A 419 10.56 3.70 21.96
C ARG A 419 10.89 4.89 22.85
N ASP A 420 10.29 4.93 24.04
CA ASP A 420 10.50 6.00 25.01
C ASP A 420 10.31 7.41 24.39
N GLY A 421 9.31 7.55 23.52
CA GLY A 421 9.00 8.79 22.80
C GLY A 421 9.95 9.13 21.65
N ARG A 422 10.98 8.32 21.34
CA ARG A 422 11.93 8.53 20.26
C ARG A 422 11.60 7.66 19.04
N LEU A 423 11.85 8.18 17.85
CA LEU A 423 11.79 7.38 16.63
C LEU A 423 12.78 6.21 16.71
N VAL A 424 12.36 5.04 16.24
CA VAL A 424 13.24 3.89 16.01
C VAL A 424 13.30 3.58 14.52
N MET A 425 12.16 3.41 13.88
CA MET A 425 12.13 3.23 12.42
C MET A 425 10.80 3.63 11.80
N THR A 426 10.83 3.92 10.51
CA THR A 426 9.66 3.99 9.64
C THR A 426 9.78 2.91 8.57
N THR A 427 8.67 2.23 8.27
CA THR A 427 8.67 1.09 7.34
C THR A 427 7.30 0.89 6.69
N GLY A 428 7.32 0.28 5.53
CA GLY A 428 6.15 -0.18 4.81
C GLY A 428 6.54 -0.85 3.49
N SER A 429 5.57 -1.35 2.77
CA SER A 429 5.83 -2.14 1.57
C SER A 429 4.66 -2.08 0.60
N PRO A 430 4.86 -2.21 -0.73
CA PRO A 430 3.86 -2.69 -1.67
C PRO A 430 3.59 -4.18 -1.50
N GLY A 431 2.53 -4.72 -2.16
CA GLY A 431 2.32 -6.15 -2.26
C GLY A 431 0.92 -6.66 -1.95
N GLY A 432 -0.12 -5.80 -1.99
CA GLY A 432 -1.49 -6.21 -1.65
C GLY A 432 -1.54 -6.82 -0.25
N ARG A 433 -2.15 -7.99 -0.09
CA ARG A 433 -2.25 -8.66 1.23
C ARG A 433 -0.92 -9.04 1.85
N THR A 434 0.16 -9.21 1.05
CA THR A 434 1.48 -9.52 1.61
C THR A 434 2.09 -8.35 2.37
N ILE A 435 1.58 -7.12 2.19
CA ILE A 435 2.07 -5.90 2.84
C ILE A 435 2.14 -6.07 4.36
N ILE A 436 1.03 -6.50 4.98
CA ILE A 436 0.93 -6.63 6.44
C ILE A 436 2.00 -7.58 6.98
N ASN A 437 2.15 -8.73 6.32
CA ASN A 437 3.12 -9.75 6.73
C ASN A 437 4.56 -9.32 6.46
N THR A 438 4.80 -8.57 5.38
CA THR A 438 6.11 -7.99 5.08
C THR A 438 6.53 -6.99 6.15
N VAL A 439 5.63 -6.08 6.55
CA VAL A 439 5.89 -5.11 7.64
C VAL A 439 6.08 -5.83 8.98
N LEU A 440 5.24 -6.83 9.29
CA LEU A 440 5.41 -7.68 10.48
C LEU A 440 6.81 -8.28 10.54
N LEU A 441 7.25 -8.96 9.47
CA LEU A 441 8.55 -9.62 9.43
C LEU A 441 9.71 -8.64 9.57
N THR A 442 9.62 -7.46 8.94
CA THR A 442 10.63 -6.41 9.10
C THR A 442 10.74 -5.96 10.56
N ILE A 443 9.61 -5.76 11.26
CA ILE A 443 9.61 -5.39 12.68
C ILE A 443 10.20 -6.52 13.55
N LEU A 444 9.80 -7.77 13.33
CA LEU A 444 10.35 -8.92 14.07
C LEU A 444 11.86 -9.07 13.87
N ASN A 445 12.33 -8.88 12.63
CA ASN A 445 13.74 -9.00 12.30
C ASN A 445 14.59 -7.97 13.06
N VAL A 446 14.12 -6.74 13.20
CA VAL A 446 14.81 -5.71 13.98
C VAL A 446 14.65 -5.95 15.49
N VAL A 447 13.41 -6.17 15.98
CA VAL A 447 13.10 -6.16 17.41
C VAL A 447 13.44 -7.47 18.09
N ASP A 448 13.13 -8.63 17.49
CA ASP A 448 13.36 -9.94 18.10
C ASP A 448 14.71 -10.55 17.73
N PHE A 449 15.18 -10.32 16.50
CA PHE A 449 16.38 -10.99 15.99
C PHE A 449 17.60 -10.06 15.91
N GLY A 450 17.45 -8.77 16.26
CA GLY A 450 18.56 -7.83 16.33
C GLY A 450 19.27 -7.57 15.00
N MET A 451 18.57 -7.78 13.88
CA MET A 451 19.11 -7.50 12.55
C MET A 451 19.24 -5.99 12.34
N ASN A 452 20.30 -5.54 11.66
CA ASN A 452 20.33 -4.18 11.14
C ASN A 452 19.24 -3.99 10.07
N ILE A 453 18.96 -2.73 9.72
CA ILE A 453 17.81 -2.45 8.84
C ILE A 453 17.95 -3.08 7.44
N GLN A 454 19.15 -3.17 6.88
CA GLN A 454 19.39 -3.80 5.58
C GLN A 454 19.21 -5.33 5.66
N GLU A 455 19.74 -5.98 6.69
CA GLU A 455 19.53 -7.41 6.96
C GLU A 455 18.04 -7.72 7.13
N ALA A 456 17.32 -6.88 7.89
CA ALA A 456 15.88 -7.03 8.12
C ALA A 456 15.06 -6.93 6.83
N VAL A 457 15.43 -6.04 5.91
CA VAL A 457 14.79 -5.85 4.61
C VAL A 457 15.13 -6.98 3.63
N ASP A 458 16.39 -7.43 3.60
CA ASP A 458 16.87 -8.51 2.71
C ASP A 458 16.40 -9.91 3.17
N ALA A 459 16.05 -10.07 4.45
CA ALA A 459 15.60 -11.35 5.01
C ALA A 459 14.42 -11.95 4.22
N PRO A 460 14.40 -13.29 4.05
CA PRO A 460 13.35 -13.97 3.29
C PRO A 460 11.97 -13.77 3.91
N ARG A 461 10.96 -13.75 3.05
CA ARG A 461 9.57 -13.49 3.45
C ARG A 461 8.68 -14.70 3.28
N LEU A 462 7.70 -14.77 4.15
CA LEU A 462 6.60 -15.73 4.08
C LEU A 462 5.25 -15.02 4.25
N HIS A 463 4.20 -15.66 3.74
CA HIS A 463 2.86 -15.10 3.77
C HIS A 463 1.81 -16.18 3.94
N HIS A 464 0.95 -16.00 4.93
CA HIS A 464 -0.28 -16.74 5.10
C HIS A 464 -1.42 -15.75 5.27
N GLN A 465 -2.54 -15.99 4.58
CA GLN A 465 -3.68 -15.07 4.60
C GLN A 465 -5.00 -15.74 4.97
N TRP A 466 -4.91 -16.82 5.79
CA TRP A 466 -6.01 -17.67 6.20
C TRP A 466 -6.56 -18.55 5.06
N LEU A 467 -7.09 -18.00 3.98
CA LEU A 467 -7.48 -18.74 2.78
C LEU A 467 -6.89 -18.13 1.50
N PRO A 468 -6.51 -18.97 0.53
CA PRO A 468 -6.42 -20.44 0.63
C PRO A 468 -5.50 -20.86 1.77
N ASP A 469 -5.76 -22.03 2.40
CA ASP A 469 -4.98 -22.54 3.53
C ASP A 469 -3.61 -23.05 3.07
N GLN A 470 -2.75 -22.09 2.76
CA GLN A 470 -1.38 -22.33 2.31
C GLN A 470 -0.45 -21.19 2.76
N THR A 471 0.80 -21.53 3.03
CA THR A 471 1.86 -20.55 3.29
C THR A 471 2.75 -20.41 2.07
N ARG A 472 2.84 -19.20 1.52
CA ARG A 472 3.80 -18.86 0.48
C ARG A 472 5.10 -18.42 1.13
N TYR A 473 6.22 -18.94 0.65
CA TYR A 473 7.56 -18.56 1.11
C TYR A 473 8.45 -18.25 -0.08
N GLU A 474 9.38 -17.31 0.09
CA GLU A 474 10.32 -16.93 -0.96
C GLU A 474 11.33 -18.06 -1.19
N ARG A 475 11.68 -18.26 -2.45
CA ARG A 475 12.70 -19.23 -2.86
C ARG A 475 13.98 -19.02 -2.05
N TRP A 476 14.57 -20.08 -1.56
CA TRP A 476 15.75 -20.11 -0.66
C TRP A 476 15.52 -19.51 0.73
N GLY A 477 14.29 -19.11 1.06
CA GLY A 477 13.96 -18.46 2.32
C GLY A 477 13.91 -19.39 3.53
N LEU A 478 13.73 -20.67 3.32
CA LEU A 478 13.69 -21.70 4.38
C LEU A 478 14.60 -22.87 3.99
N SER A 479 15.27 -23.46 4.98
CA SER A 479 16.07 -24.68 4.74
C SER A 479 15.18 -25.88 4.41
N PRO A 480 15.68 -26.89 3.69
CA PRO A 480 14.93 -28.12 3.45
C PRO A 480 14.45 -28.80 4.73
N ASP A 481 15.24 -28.75 5.80
CA ASP A 481 14.89 -29.32 7.10
C ASP A 481 13.73 -28.55 7.76
N THR A 482 13.78 -27.21 7.74
CA THR A 482 12.68 -26.36 8.23
C THR A 482 11.39 -26.64 7.46
N LEU A 483 11.47 -26.74 6.11
CA LEU A 483 10.31 -27.07 5.27
C LEU A 483 9.72 -28.42 5.61
N ALA A 484 10.57 -29.47 5.78
CA ALA A 484 10.12 -30.80 6.14
C ALA A 484 9.40 -30.82 7.50
N LEU A 485 9.93 -30.10 8.50
CA LEU A 485 9.30 -29.98 9.82
C LEU A 485 7.97 -29.23 9.76
N LEU A 486 7.85 -28.16 8.96
CA LEU A 486 6.59 -27.42 8.79
C LEU A 486 5.52 -28.28 8.09
N VAL A 487 5.91 -29.05 7.06
CA VAL A 487 5.00 -30.00 6.40
C VAL A 487 4.58 -31.11 7.36
N GLN A 488 5.49 -31.60 8.19
CA GLN A 488 5.16 -32.59 9.23
C GLN A 488 4.19 -32.05 10.27
N LYS A 489 4.27 -30.75 10.61
CA LYS A 489 3.26 -30.09 11.45
C LYS A 489 1.90 -29.87 10.75
N GLY A 490 1.81 -30.11 9.44
CA GLY A 490 0.58 -30.01 8.65
C GLY A 490 0.40 -28.70 7.88
N HIS A 491 1.44 -27.88 7.75
CA HIS A 491 1.38 -26.69 6.88
C HIS A 491 1.49 -27.08 5.40
N THR A 492 0.67 -26.44 4.57
CA THR A 492 0.82 -26.48 3.10
C THR A 492 1.79 -25.36 2.69
N MET A 493 2.99 -25.75 2.25
CA MET A 493 4.06 -24.81 1.89
C MET A 493 4.16 -24.65 0.37
N VAL A 494 4.12 -23.40 -0.14
CA VAL A 494 4.16 -23.08 -1.58
C VAL A 494 5.27 -22.08 -1.86
N GLU A 495 6.25 -22.50 -2.67
CA GLU A 495 7.33 -21.61 -3.09
C GLU A 495 6.81 -20.47 -3.99
N THR A 496 7.28 -19.25 -3.77
CA THR A 496 7.04 -18.08 -4.62
C THR A 496 8.36 -17.37 -4.94
N ARG A 497 8.32 -16.44 -5.91
CA ARG A 497 9.54 -15.71 -6.29
C ARG A 497 9.90 -14.65 -5.24
N VAL A 498 9.12 -13.56 -5.20
CA VAL A 498 9.35 -12.42 -4.30
C VAL A 498 8.03 -11.93 -3.70
N GLN A 499 8.10 -11.32 -2.51
CA GLN A 499 6.96 -10.75 -1.81
C GLN A 499 7.30 -9.36 -1.28
N GLY A 500 6.52 -8.36 -1.69
CA GLY A 500 6.70 -6.97 -1.27
C GLY A 500 7.98 -6.32 -1.82
N ALA A 501 8.24 -5.10 -1.34
CA ALA A 501 9.47 -4.33 -1.54
C ALA A 501 9.53 -3.24 -0.47
N VAL A 502 10.23 -3.49 0.63
CA VAL A 502 10.26 -2.61 1.80
C VAL A 502 11.01 -1.32 1.49
N SER A 503 10.46 -0.19 1.92
CA SER A 503 11.22 1.04 2.10
C SER A 503 11.29 1.32 3.60
N ALA A 504 12.49 1.34 4.17
CA ALA A 504 12.66 1.51 5.61
C ALA A 504 13.81 2.46 5.94
N ILE A 505 13.60 3.23 7.02
CA ILE A 505 14.63 4.08 7.62
C ILE A 505 14.66 3.75 9.11
N TYR A 506 15.84 3.43 9.62
CA TYR A 506 16.14 3.20 11.04
C TYR A 506 16.88 4.41 11.60
N TYR A 507 16.61 4.78 12.83
CA TYR A 507 17.33 5.80 13.55
C TYR A 507 18.15 5.15 14.68
N ASP A 508 19.46 5.18 14.51
CA ASP A 508 20.38 4.84 15.58
C ASP A 508 20.50 6.05 16.50
N ALA A 509 19.91 5.93 17.70
CA ALA A 509 19.88 7.00 18.68
C ALA A 509 21.20 7.13 19.47
N ASP A 510 22.05 6.12 19.47
CA ASP A 510 23.34 6.13 20.15
C ASP A 510 24.38 6.89 19.33
N ASP A 511 24.38 6.69 18.02
CA ASP A 511 25.28 7.36 17.09
C ASP A 511 24.66 8.61 16.42
N ASP A 512 23.37 8.90 16.65
CA ASP A 512 22.59 9.97 16.03
C ASP A 512 22.57 9.89 14.49
N VAL A 513 22.48 8.68 13.93
CA VAL A 513 22.56 8.40 12.49
C VAL A 513 21.23 7.82 11.98
N LEU A 514 20.84 8.24 10.76
CA LEU A 514 19.78 7.60 10.01
C LEU A 514 20.39 6.55 9.07
N GLU A 515 19.94 5.31 9.22
CA GLU A 515 20.25 4.21 8.31
C GLU A 515 19.04 3.90 7.43
N ALA A 516 19.26 3.69 6.14
CA ALA A 516 18.19 3.33 5.22
C ALA A 516 18.49 2.05 4.46
N ALA A 517 17.45 1.29 4.16
CA ALA A 517 17.57 0.04 3.44
C ALA A 517 16.85 0.10 2.09
N GLU A 518 17.55 -0.36 1.05
CA GLU A 518 17.01 -0.61 -0.29
C GLU A 518 16.60 -2.06 -0.42
N ASP A 519 15.37 -2.30 -0.85
CA ASP A 519 14.90 -3.67 -1.11
C ASP A 519 15.29 -4.14 -2.51
N ARG A 520 16.20 -5.10 -2.57
CA ARG A 520 16.74 -5.63 -3.83
C ARG A 520 15.74 -6.45 -4.66
N ARG A 521 14.52 -6.66 -4.14
CA ARG A 521 13.45 -7.40 -4.85
C ARG A 521 12.83 -6.61 -5.98
N ARG A 522 12.85 -5.27 -5.86
CA ARG A 522 12.38 -4.31 -6.89
C ARG A 522 13.36 -3.14 -7.00
N THR A 523 13.09 -2.25 -7.94
CA THR A 523 13.79 -0.95 -7.94
C THR A 523 13.46 -0.22 -6.64
N SER A 524 14.47 0.31 -6.00
CA SER A 524 14.37 1.07 -4.76
C SER A 524 15.58 1.99 -4.66
N ALA A 525 15.46 3.09 -3.96
CA ALA A 525 16.60 3.97 -3.70
C ALA A 525 16.44 4.67 -2.35
N ALA A 526 17.52 4.66 -1.58
CA ALA A 526 17.71 5.40 -0.36
C ALA A 526 18.62 6.61 -0.64
N VAL A 527 18.13 7.82 -0.37
CA VAL A 527 18.87 9.06 -0.58
C VAL A 527 18.81 9.90 0.69
N GLY A 528 19.96 10.45 1.09
CA GLY A 528 20.06 11.30 2.28
C GLY A 528 21.32 12.15 2.28
N HIS A 529 21.39 13.06 3.23
CA HIS A 529 22.53 13.96 3.48
C HIS A 529 22.78 14.12 4.97
#